data_39b392bbc1f8f1ff82220ce97febdd47
#
_entry.id   39b392bbc1f8f1ff82220ce97febdd47
#
_cell.length_a   1.000
_cell.length_b   1.000
_cell.length_c   1.000
_cell.angle_alpha   90.00
_cell.angle_beta   90.00
_cell.angle_gamma   90.00
#
_symmetry.space_group_name_H-M   'P 1'
#
loop_
_entity.id
_entity.type
_entity.pdbx_description
1 polymer ?
#
loop_
_entity_poly.entity_id
_entity_poly.type
_entity_poly.pdbx_seq_one_letter_code
_entity_poly.pdbx_strand_id
1 'polypeptide(L)'
;MNPTVSNISEDGDVYKFTLSDINISLANAIRRTILSDIPTLAFDAENKEHCKIEKNTGRLHNEILKHRLTCVPIHMNELDLLPDNYVMELDMANDSDNMVYITTENFKIKNKTNGNYLTEEETRKIFPPSIKTNMYIDFARLRPKIGPTIPGEKIKLTCEFAVRTAKDNSTYNVVSKCAYGNTIDAVKAKNVWEGIENKMRAEESTNDEISFQKKNYYLLDAQRSFLKDSYDFVIQTVGV
;
A
#
# COMPACT_ATOMS: atom_id res chain seq x y z
N MET A 1 -19.79 7.71 25.74
CA MET A 1 -19.32 6.74 24.74
C MET A 1 -18.11 6.02 25.33
N ASN A 2 -18.12 4.71 25.38
CA ASN A 2 -16.96 3.90 25.74
C ASN A 2 -16.64 2.99 24.55
N PRO A 3 -15.87 3.50 23.54
CA PRO A 3 -15.57 2.74 22.35
C PRO A 3 -14.88 1.43 22.70
N THR A 4 -15.34 0.35 22.08
CA THR A 4 -14.75 -0.98 22.26
C THR A 4 -14.33 -1.55 20.92
N VAL A 5 -13.16 -2.18 20.88
CA VAL A 5 -12.63 -2.87 19.69
C VAL A 5 -12.73 -4.37 19.93
N SER A 6 -13.32 -5.08 18.99
CA SER A 6 -13.50 -6.53 19.04
C SER A 6 -13.28 -7.17 17.65
N ASN A 7 -13.33 -8.50 17.59
CA ASN A 7 -13.22 -9.27 16.35
C ASN A 7 -11.98 -8.91 15.52
N ILE A 8 -10.84 -8.67 16.19
CA ILE A 8 -9.58 -8.32 15.53
C ILE A 8 -9.06 -9.55 14.78
N SER A 9 -8.80 -9.38 13.50
CA SER A 9 -8.13 -10.39 12.67
C SER A 9 -7.15 -9.73 11.71
N GLU A 10 -6.05 -10.42 11.45
CA GLU A 10 -4.99 -10.03 10.54
C GLU A 10 -4.75 -11.16 9.54
N ASP A 11 -4.78 -10.83 8.25
CA ASP A 11 -4.52 -11.75 7.17
C ASP A 11 -3.59 -11.06 6.15
N GLY A 12 -2.29 -11.27 6.33
CA GLY A 12 -1.26 -10.55 5.60
C GLY A 12 -1.38 -9.03 5.84
N ASP A 13 -1.58 -8.27 4.76
CA ASP A 13 -1.68 -6.79 4.81
C ASP A 13 -3.10 -6.29 5.12
N VAL A 14 -4.05 -7.20 5.41
CA VAL A 14 -5.45 -6.87 5.65
C VAL A 14 -5.79 -7.01 7.13
N TYR A 15 -6.16 -5.90 7.75
CA TYR A 15 -6.63 -5.82 9.12
C TYR A 15 -8.13 -5.64 9.15
N LYS A 16 -8.82 -6.43 9.99
CA LYS A 16 -10.27 -6.32 10.22
C LYS A 16 -10.54 -6.23 11.71
N PHE A 17 -11.48 -5.38 12.09
CA PHE A 17 -11.94 -5.26 13.45
C PHE A 17 -13.35 -4.64 13.50
N THR A 18 -14.06 -4.89 14.60
CA THR A 18 -15.35 -4.27 14.88
C THR A 18 -15.14 -3.16 15.92
N LEU A 19 -15.63 -1.97 15.63
CA LEU A 19 -15.62 -0.82 16.52
C LEU A 19 -17.05 -0.51 16.97
N SER A 20 -17.33 -0.69 18.24
CA SER A 20 -18.67 -0.54 18.83
C SER A 20 -18.74 0.65 19.80
N ASP A 21 -19.96 1.09 20.12
CA ASP A 21 -20.28 2.25 20.97
C ASP A 21 -19.72 3.58 20.46
N ILE A 22 -19.70 3.74 19.15
CA ILE A 22 -19.19 4.93 18.49
C ILE A 22 -20.21 5.52 17.51
N ASN A 23 -20.24 6.84 17.41
CA ASN A 23 -21.07 7.53 16.43
C ASN A 23 -20.47 7.38 15.01
N ILE A 24 -21.35 7.30 14.00
CA ILE A 24 -20.95 7.18 12.58
C ILE A 24 -20.02 8.32 12.12
N SER A 25 -20.21 9.54 12.64
CA SER A 25 -19.36 10.69 12.30
C SER A 25 -17.92 10.46 12.74
N LEU A 26 -17.72 9.86 13.93
CA LEU A 26 -16.40 9.55 14.45
C LEU A 26 -15.78 8.35 13.70
N ALA A 27 -16.58 7.32 13.39
CA ALA A 27 -16.12 6.21 12.55
C ALA A 27 -15.63 6.71 11.17
N ASN A 28 -16.39 7.63 10.55
CA ASN A 28 -15.94 8.22 9.27
C ASN A 28 -14.74 9.15 9.44
N ALA A 29 -14.62 9.87 10.55
CA ALA A 29 -13.43 10.68 10.84
C ALA A 29 -12.18 9.81 10.94
N ILE A 30 -12.24 8.70 11.67
CA ILE A 30 -11.14 7.72 11.77
C ILE A 30 -10.77 7.20 10.38
N ARG A 31 -11.74 6.75 9.59
CA ARG A 31 -11.50 6.29 8.22
C ARG A 31 -10.78 7.34 7.37
N ARG A 32 -11.24 8.60 7.43
CA ARG A 32 -10.63 9.69 6.66
C ARG A 32 -9.22 10.02 7.12
N THR A 33 -8.99 10.04 8.43
CA THR A 33 -7.65 10.27 8.99
C THR A 33 -6.66 9.19 8.54
N ILE A 34 -7.09 7.92 8.56
CA ILE A 34 -6.24 6.81 8.09
C ILE A 34 -5.89 6.96 6.61
N LEU A 35 -6.83 7.41 5.77
CA LEU A 35 -6.63 7.58 4.33
C LEU A 35 -5.77 8.79 3.96
N SER A 36 -5.73 9.84 4.78
CA SER A 36 -5.22 11.13 4.31
C SER A 36 -4.25 11.85 5.24
N ASP A 37 -4.26 11.56 6.54
CA ASP A 37 -3.59 12.43 7.52
C ASP A 37 -2.39 11.77 8.21
N ILE A 38 -2.13 10.51 7.93
CA ILE A 38 -0.96 9.81 8.47
C ILE A 38 0.28 10.22 7.68
N PRO A 39 1.30 10.82 8.34
CA PRO A 39 2.53 11.16 7.67
C PRO A 39 3.34 9.90 7.37
N THR A 40 3.94 9.85 6.19
CA THR A 40 4.84 8.77 5.81
C THR A 40 6.05 9.29 5.03
N LEU A 41 7.10 8.50 5.01
CA LEU A 41 8.35 8.77 4.31
C LEU A 41 8.28 8.21 2.89
N ALA A 42 8.57 9.05 1.89
CA ALA A 42 8.67 8.64 0.50
C ALA A 42 9.75 9.44 -0.25
N PHE A 43 10.06 9.04 -1.48
CA PHE A 43 10.92 9.81 -2.37
C PHE A 43 10.20 11.06 -2.87
N ASP A 44 10.80 12.24 -2.70
CA ASP A 44 10.28 13.52 -3.24
C ASP A 44 10.67 13.69 -4.72
N ALA A 45 10.23 12.73 -5.54
CA ALA A 45 10.65 12.64 -6.94
C ALA A 45 9.93 13.63 -7.87
N GLU A 46 8.80 14.21 -7.47
CA GLU A 46 8.09 15.20 -8.27
C GLU A 46 8.76 16.58 -8.23
N ASN A 47 9.40 16.90 -7.12
CA ASN A 47 10.15 18.15 -6.99
C ASN A 47 11.42 18.08 -7.83
N LYS A 48 11.55 19.00 -8.79
CA LYS A 48 12.70 19.08 -9.70
C LYS A 48 14.03 19.39 -8.99
N GLU A 49 13.97 20.05 -7.84
CA GLU A 49 15.14 20.39 -7.05
C GLU A 49 15.64 19.18 -6.25
N HIS A 50 14.71 18.33 -5.79
CA HIS A 50 15.00 17.18 -4.94
C HIS A 50 15.26 15.90 -5.73
N CYS A 51 14.83 15.80 -6.99
CA CYS A 51 15.09 14.64 -7.84
C CYS A 51 15.72 15.06 -9.16
N LYS A 52 17.02 14.76 -9.30
CA LYS A 52 17.83 15.11 -10.48
C LYS A 52 18.24 13.84 -11.22
N ILE A 53 17.86 13.76 -12.49
CA ILE A 53 18.31 12.70 -13.41
C ILE A 53 19.39 13.30 -14.29
N GLU A 54 20.67 13.02 -13.93
CA GLU A 54 21.82 13.55 -14.63
C GLU A 54 22.02 12.88 -15.99
N LYS A 55 21.78 11.56 -16.05
CA LYS A 55 21.91 10.77 -17.25
C LYS A 55 20.85 9.68 -17.32
N ASN A 56 20.17 9.61 -18.45
CA ASN A 56 19.27 8.53 -18.79
C ASN A 56 19.38 8.25 -20.28
N THR A 57 19.96 7.13 -20.63
CA THR A 57 20.02 6.63 -22.02
C THR A 57 19.12 5.40 -22.19
N GLY A 58 18.35 5.04 -21.16
CA GLY A 58 17.40 3.94 -21.19
C GLY A 58 16.12 4.27 -21.93
N ARG A 59 15.22 3.30 -22.02
CA ARG A 59 13.94 3.44 -22.74
C ARG A 59 12.85 4.18 -21.98
N LEU A 60 12.95 4.20 -20.66
CA LEU A 60 11.95 4.87 -19.82
C LEU A 60 12.25 6.37 -19.78
N HIS A 61 11.26 7.20 -20.04
CA HIS A 61 11.37 8.64 -19.86
C HIS A 61 11.63 9.02 -18.40
N ASN A 62 12.25 10.16 -18.20
CA ASN A 62 12.58 10.65 -16.86
C ASN A 62 11.36 10.75 -15.93
N GLU A 63 10.21 11.14 -16.44
CA GLU A 63 8.96 11.22 -15.68
C GLU A 63 8.49 9.83 -15.22
N ILE A 64 8.61 8.80 -16.09
CA ILE A 64 8.28 7.42 -15.72
C ILE A 64 9.23 6.90 -14.65
N LEU A 65 10.53 7.20 -14.75
CA LEU A 65 11.50 6.83 -13.72
C LEU A 65 11.16 7.49 -12.37
N LYS A 66 10.79 8.78 -12.39
CA LYS A 66 10.33 9.49 -11.19
C LYS A 66 9.08 8.85 -10.59
N HIS A 67 8.05 8.55 -11.40
CA HIS A 67 6.84 7.86 -10.92
C HIS A 67 7.16 6.48 -10.36
N ARG A 68 8.04 5.71 -10.98
CA ARG A 68 8.45 4.41 -10.43
C ARG A 68 9.15 4.56 -9.09
N LEU A 69 9.97 5.61 -8.93
CA LEU A 69 10.66 5.90 -7.69
C LEU A 69 9.67 6.23 -6.56
N THR A 70 8.64 7.03 -6.85
CA THR A 70 7.59 7.35 -5.87
C THR A 70 6.78 6.14 -5.40
N CYS A 71 6.77 5.05 -6.18
CA CYS A 71 6.09 3.80 -5.82
C CYS A 71 6.96 2.83 -5.02
N VAL A 72 8.24 3.15 -4.78
CA VAL A 72 9.11 2.29 -3.96
C VAL A 72 8.85 2.53 -2.49
N PRO A 73 8.39 1.52 -1.73
CA PRO A 73 8.17 1.66 -0.29
C PRO A 73 9.50 1.81 0.46
N ILE A 74 9.49 2.63 1.50
CA ILE A 74 10.65 2.89 2.37
C ILE A 74 10.31 2.36 3.75
N HIS A 75 10.98 1.29 4.17
CA HIS A 75 10.75 0.65 5.46
C HIS A 75 11.61 1.31 6.54
N MET A 76 11.04 2.27 7.27
CA MET A 76 11.75 2.98 8.32
C MET A 76 10.81 3.46 9.42
N ASN A 77 11.18 3.21 10.68
CA ASN A 77 10.36 3.63 11.84
C ASN A 77 10.60 5.10 12.21
N GLU A 78 11.83 5.59 11.99
CA GLU A 78 12.20 6.97 12.32
C GLU A 78 12.05 7.86 11.07
N LEU A 79 10.90 8.49 10.94
CA LEU A 79 10.55 9.28 9.75
C LEU A 79 11.50 10.46 9.51
N ASP A 80 12.04 11.06 10.55
CA ASP A 80 12.85 12.29 10.48
C ASP A 80 14.34 12.04 10.18
N LEU A 81 14.78 10.78 10.17
CA LEU A 81 16.21 10.46 10.01
C LEU A 81 16.71 10.72 8.59
N LEU A 82 15.96 10.33 7.57
CA LEU A 82 16.39 10.39 6.18
C LEU A 82 16.23 11.77 5.51
N PRO A 83 15.12 12.53 5.70
CA PRO A 83 14.82 13.67 4.84
C PRO A 83 15.93 14.71 4.71
N ASP A 84 16.44 15.21 5.81
CA ASP A 84 17.43 16.30 5.80
C ASP A 84 18.86 15.82 5.70
N ASN A 85 19.12 14.59 6.16
CA ASN A 85 20.46 14.09 6.36
C ASN A 85 20.98 13.23 5.20
N TYR A 86 20.10 12.65 4.39
CA TYR A 86 20.48 11.66 3.39
C TYR A 86 19.87 11.94 2.02
N VAL A 87 20.54 11.43 1.00
CA VAL A 87 20.09 11.43 -0.39
C VAL A 87 20.31 10.05 -0.99
N MET A 88 19.37 9.58 -1.79
CA MET A 88 19.53 8.35 -2.56
C MET A 88 20.29 8.67 -3.85
N GLU A 89 21.30 7.88 -4.15
CA GLU A 89 22.07 7.92 -5.40
C GLU A 89 21.95 6.59 -6.13
N LEU A 90 21.77 6.66 -7.44
CA LEU A 90 21.85 5.53 -8.37
C LEU A 90 22.77 5.91 -9.53
N ASP A 91 23.83 5.17 -9.73
CA ASP A 91 24.72 5.30 -10.89
C ASP A 91 25.04 3.90 -11.43
N MET A 92 24.34 3.50 -12.50
CA MET A 92 24.45 2.18 -13.10
C MET A 92 24.62 2.31 -14.61
N ALA A 93 25.60 1.61 -15.13
CA ALA A 93 25.85 1.47 -16.57
C ALA A 93 25.90 -0.02 -16.92
N ASN A 94 25.47 -0.35 -18.12
CA ASN A 94 25.56 -1.71 -18.63
C ASN A 94 26.66 -1.84 -19.67
N ASP A 95 27.83 -2.29 -19.25
CA ASP A 95 28.97 -2.56 -20.12
C ASP A 95 29.06 -4.05 -20.55
N SER A 96 28.06 -4.85 -20.14
CA SER A 96 27.99 -6.28 -20.47
C SER A 96 27.30 -6.54 -21.81
N ASP A 97 27.33 -7.79 -22.26
CA ASP A 97 26.63 -8.24 -23.46
C ASP A 97 25.19 -8.71 -23.18
N ASN A 98 24.79 -8.72 -21.89
CA ASN A 98 23.45 -9.12 -21.44
C ASN A 98 22.65 -7.94 -20.90
N MET A 99 21.33 -8.08 -20.85
CA MET A 99 20.46 -7.10 -20.18
C MET A 99 20.71 -7.07 -18.68
N VAL A 100 20.88 -5.88 -18.11
CA VAL A 100 21.06 -5.68 -16.67
C VAL A 100 19.78 -5.09 -16.08
N TYR A 101 19.30 -5.67 -15.00
CA TYR A 101 18.17 -5.17 -14.23
C TYR A 101 18.68 -4.28 -13.09
N ILE A 102 18.15 -3.09 -12.97
CA ILE A 102 18.35 -2.22 -11.83
C ILE A 102 17.22 -2.48 -10.85
N THR A 103 17.58 -2.84 -9.63
CA THR A 103 16.63 -3.09 -8.54
C THR A 103 16.90 -2.15 -7.37
N THR A 104 16.03 -2.16 -6.36
CA THR A 104 16.24 -1.38 -5.13
C THR A 104 17.52 -1.78 -4.37
N GLU A 105 18.11 -2.95 -4.64
CA GLU A 105 19.42 -3.35 -4.12
C GLU A 105 20.55 -2.43 -4.61
N ASN A 106 20.41 -1.84 -5.81
CA ASN A 106 21.41 -0.96 -6.41
C ASN A 106 21.32 0.49 -5.89
N PHE A 107 20.33 0.81 -5.07
CA PHE A 107 20.20 2.12 -4.46
C PHE A 107 21.24 2.31 -3.37
N LYS A 108 21.92 3.45 -3.39
CA LYS A 108 22.90 3.84 -2.37
C LYS A 108 22.39 5.06 -1.63
N ILE A 109 22.43 5.02 -0.31
CA ILE A 109 21.99 6.13 0.54
C ILE A 109 23.23 6.82 1.07
N LYS A 110 23.41 8.08 0.70
CA LYS A 110 24.56 8.91 1.06
C LYS A 110 24.16 9.96 2.08
N ASN A 111 24.97 10.10 3.11
CA ASN A 111 24.83 11.18 4.07
C ASN A 111 25.31 12.50 3.45
N LYS A 112 24.45 13.53 3.48
CA LYS A 112 24.72 14.85 2.89
C LYS A 112 25.84 15.61 3.61
N THR A 113 26.03 15.37 4.92
CA THR A 113 26.96 16.12 5.76
C THR A 113 28.37 15.57 5.63
N ASN A 114 28.56 14.27 5.76
CA ASN A 114 29.92 13.66 5.79
C ASN A 114 30.28 12.96 4.47
N GLY A 115 29.33 12.83 3.52
CA GLY A 115 29.55 12.20 2.23
C GLY A 115 29.65 10.67 2.26
N ASN A 116 29.51 10.04 3.43
CA ASN A 116 29.59 8.59 3.57
C ASN A 116 28.30 7.93 3.13
N TYR A 117 28.42 6.72 2.58
CA TYR A 117 27.27 5.87 2.26
C TYR A 117 26.90 5.01 3.47
N LEU A 118 25.61 4.72 3.60
CA LEU A 118 25.14 3.68 4.49
C LEU A 118 25.68 2.31 4.03
N THR A 119 25.84 1.41 4.99
CA THR A 119 26.25 0.03 4.70
C THR A 119 25.17 -0.71 3.91
N GLU A 120 25.56 -1.79 3.24
CA GLU A 120 24.60 -2.63 2.50
C GLU A 120 23.54 -3.22 3.44
N GLU A 121 23.90 -3.57 4.67
CA GLU A 121 22.98 -4.09 5.68
C GLU A 121 21.93 -3.04 6.11
N GLU A 122 22.35 -1.79 6.30
CA GLU A 122 21.44 -0.68 6.63
C GLU A 122 20.53 -0.36 5.47
N THR A 123 21.06 -0.29 4.25
CA THR A 123 20.27 -0.06 3.03
C THR A 123 19.26 -1.20 2.80
N ARG A 124 19.63 -2.45 3.09
CA ARG A 124 18.75 -3.61 3.00
C ARG A 124 17.60 -3.57 4.01
N LYS A 125 17.77 -2.95 5.17
CA LYS A 125 16.67 -2.73 6.12
C LYS A 125 15.66 -1.73 5.59
N ILE A 126 16.12 -0.73 4.85
CA ILE A 126 15.29 0.32 4.24
C ILE A 126 14.57 -0.22 3.00
N PHE A 127 15.26 -1.01 2.17
CA PHE A 127 14.74 -1.64 0.96
C PHE A 127 14.90 -3.17 1.04
N PRO A 128 14.07 -3.85 1.83
CA PRO A 128 14.18 -5.31 1.97
C PRO A 128 13.73 -6.03 0.70
N PRO A 129 14.31 -7.22 0.43
CA PRO A 129 13.77 -8.10 -0.59
C PRO A 129 12.42 -8.67 -0.15
N SER A 130 11.60 -9.08 -1.11
CA SER A 130 10.33 -9.75 -0.83
C SER A 130 10.55 -11.01 0.01
N ILE A 131 9.81 -11.15 1.10
CA ILE A 131 9.88 -12.33 2.00
C ILE A 131 9.57 -13.64 1.25
N LYS A 132 8.68 -13.58 0.24
CA LYS A 132 8.23 -14.77 -0.51
C LYS A 132 9.22 -15.21 -1.60
N THR A 133 9.80 -14.25 -2.32
CA THR A 133 10.62 -14.53 -3.52
C THR A 133 12.09 -14.23 -3.33
N ASN A 134 12.47 -13.55 -2.26
CA ASN A 134 13.81 -13.01 -1.99
C ASN A 134 14.33 -12.12 -3.12
N MET A 135 13.44 -11.52 -3.89
CA MET A 135 13.77 -10.60 -4.98
C MET A 135 13.52 -9.15 -4.55
N TYR A 136 14.39 -8.26 -5.00
CA TYR A 136 14.24 -6.81 -4.81
C TYR A 136 13.28 -6.23 -5.86
N ILE A 137 12.79 -5.01 -5.62
CA ILE A 137 11.86 -4.33 -6.53
C ILE A 137 12.60 -3.90 -7.81
N ASP A 138 12.11 -4.33 -8.98
CA ASP A 138 12.63 -3.90 -10.28
C ASP A 138 12.36 -2.41 -10.49
N PHE A 139 13.44 -1.63 -10.69
CA PHE A 139 13.33 -0.20 -10.98
C PHE A 139 13.43 0.11 -12.47
N ALA A 140 14.45 -0.41 -13.15
CA ALA A 140 14.67 -0.20 -14.57
C ALA A 140 15.46 -1.35 -15.21
N ARG A 141 15.55 -1.34 -16.55
CA ARG A 141 16.35 -2.31 -17.32
C ARG A 141 17.28 -1.55 -18.24
N LEU A 142 18.53 -1.97 -18.27
CA LEU A 142 19.56 -1.41 -19.14
C LEU A 142 19.92 -2.41 -20.24
N ARG A 143 19.81 -1.98 -21.50
CA ARG A 143 20.23 -2.79 -22.63
C ARG A 143 21.75 -2.88 -22.69
N PRO A 144 22.28 -4.01 -23.23
CA PRO A 144 23.70 -4.20 -23.44
C PRO A 144 24.27 -3.22 -24.46
N LYS A 145 25.59 -3.15 -24.50
CA LYS A 145 26.31 -2.53 -25.64
C LYS A 145 26.02 -3.28 -26.93
N ILE A 146 26.04 -2.56 -28.03
CA ILE A 146 25.86 -3.12 -29.38
C ILE A 146 27.14 -2.89 -30.18
N GLY A 147 27.98 -3.92 -30.23
CA GLY A 147 29.28 -3.83 -30.89
C GLY A 147 30.22 -2.81 -30.19
N PRO A 148 31.30 -2.42 -30.84
CA PRO A 148 32.28 -1.49 -30.25
C PRO A 148 31.87 -0.02 -30.29
N THR A 149 30.84 0.33 -31.06
CA THR A 149 30.47 1.73 -31.33
C THR A 149 29.29 2.25 -30.50
N ILE A 150 28.37 1.38 -30.08
CA ILE A 150 27.20 1.79 -29.29
C ILE A 150 27.37 1.31 -27.87
N PRO A 151 27.64 2.23 -26.92
CA PRO A 151 27.77 1.86 -25.53
C PRO A 151 26.45 1.36 -24.96
N GLY A 152 26.50 0.57 -23.90
CA GLY A 152 25.33 0.15 -23.17
C GLY A 152 24.61 1.31 -22.48
N GLU A 153 23.37 1.05 -22.09
CA GLU A 153 22.54 2.07 -21.44
C GLU A 153 23.05 2.39 -20.05
N LYS A 154 22.81 3.64 -19.64
CA LYS A 154 23.21 4.17 -18.33
C LYS A 154 22.10 5.00 -17.72
N ILE A 155 21.90 4.85 -16.41
CA ILE A 155 21.06 5.72 -15.57
C ILE A 155 21.91 6.27 -14.44
N LYS A 156 21.88 7.61 -14.26
CA LYS A 156 22.45 8.28 -13.11
C LYS A 156 21.43 9.28 -12.59
N LEU A 157 21.02 9.11 -11.34
CA LEU A 157 20.05 9.97 -10.69
C LEU A 157 20.33 10.09 -9.19
N THR A 158 19.84 11.19 -8.63
CA THR A 158 19.80 11.43 -7.19
C THR A 158 18.38 11.84 -6.79
N CYS A 159 17.91 11.39 -5.63
CA CYS A 159 16.61 11.76 -5.11
C CYS A 159 16.64 11.91 -3.60
N GLU A 160 15.99 12.94 -3.11
CA GLU A 160 15.81 13.21 -1.69
C GLU A 160 14.56 12.54 -1.15
N PHE A 161 14.50 12.47 0.18
CA PHE A 161 13.37 11.93 0.91
C PHE A 161 12.54 13.07 1.50
N ALA A 162 11.22 12.87 1.65
CA ALA A 162 10.36 13.79 2.36
C ALA A 162 9.29 13.05 3.16
N VAL A 163 8.87 13.65 4.27
CA VAL A 163 7.73 13.20 5.07
C VAL A 163 6.57 14.13 4.80
N ARG A 164 5.50 13.58 4.28
CA ARG A 164 4.25 14.31 4.00
C ARG A 164 3.05 13.39 4.20
N THR A 165 1.87 13.89 3.92
CA THR A 165 0.61 13.16 4.03
C THR A 165 0.01 12.90 2.65
N ALA A 166 -0.92 11.94 2.57
CA ALA A 166 -1.63 11.65 1.33
C ALA A 166 -2.52 12.82 0.84
N LYS A 167 -2.78 13.84 1.70
CA LYS A 167 -3.43 15.10 1.28
C LYS A 167 -2.55 15.90 0.33
N ASP A 168 -1.25 15.87 0.54
CA ASP A 168 -0.29 16.62 -0.27
C ASP A 168 -0.06 15.91 -1.61
N ASN A 169 0.17 14.60 -1.54
CA ASN A 169 0.39 13.75 -2.71
C ASN A 169 0.06 12.29 -2.40
N SER A 170 -0.57 11.59 -3.34
CA SER A 170 -0.93 10.17 -3.22
C SER A 170 0.26 9.22 -3.03
N THR A 171 1.48 9.66 -3.33
CA THR A 171 2.72 8.94 -3.04
C THR A 171 2.87 8.62 -1.55
N TYR A 172 2.37 9.50 -0.68
CA TYR A 172 2.43 9.37 0.77
C TYR A 172 1.24 8.60 1.37
N ASN A 173 0.58 7.78 0.57
CA ASN A 173 -0.55 6.99 1.02
C ASN A 173 -0.08 5.72 1.77
N VAL A 174 -0.52 5.55 3.01
CA VAL A 174 -0.16 4.40 3.88
C VAL A 174 -1.09 3.21 3.74
N VAL A 175 -2.28 3.42 3.16
CA VAL A 175 -3.29 2.37 2.99
C VAL A 175 -3.86 2.37 1.58
N SER A 176 -4.01 1.19 1.00
CA SER A 176 -4.68 1.00 -0.28
C SER A 176 -6.20 0.98 -0.13
N LYS A 177 -6.69 0.59 1.06
CA LYS A 177 -8.11 0.52 1.38
C LYS A 177 -8.34 0.81 2.85
N CYS A 178 -9.28 1.70 3.15
CA CYS A 178 -9.87 1.85 4.47
C CYS A 178 -11.37 2.05 4.31
N ALA A 179 -12.14 1.05 4.70
CA ALA A 179 -13.58 1.04 4.58
C ALA A 179 -14.23 0.50 5.84
N TYR A 180 -15.46 0.89 6.10
CA TYR A 180 -16.29 0.28 7.14
C TYR A 180 -17.70 0.04 6.63
N GLY A 181 -18.36 -0.95 7.22
CA GLY A 181 -19.77 -1.23 7.07
C GLY A 181 -20.46 -1.31 8.43
N ASN A 182 -21.77 -1.31 8.45
CA ASN A 182 -22.49 -1.57 9.70
C ASN A 182 -22.31 -3.03 10.12
N THR A 183 -22.13 -3.29 11.40
CA THR A 183 -22.09 -4.65 11.93
C THR A 183 -23.47 -5.28 11.87
N ILE A 184 -23.57 -6.45 11.25
CA ILE A 184 -24.83 -7.15 11.07
C ILE A 184 -25.36 -7.64 12.43
N ASP A 185 -26.63 -7.38 12.70
CA ASP A 185 -27.36 -8.00 13.79
C ASP A 185 -27.77 -9.44 13.39
N ALA A 186 -26.91 -10.38 13.71
CA ALA A 186 -27.09 -11.78 13.33
C ALA A 186 -28.37 -12.39 13.92
N VAL A 187 -28.77 -11.97 15.12
CA VAL A 187 -29.98 -12.47 15.79
C VAL A 187 -31.22 -11.98 15.06
N LYS A 188 -31.28 -10.69 14.77
CA LYS A 188 -32.39 -10.09 14.02
C LYS A 188 -32.47 -10.62 12.61
N ALA A 189 -31.33 -10.72 11.93
CA ALA A 189 -31.26 -11.28 10.57
C ALA A 189 -31.76 -12.75 10.53
N LYS A 190 -31.36 -13.56 11.53
CA LYS A 190 -31.83 -14.95 11.66
C LYS A 190 -33.34 -15.05 11.86
N ASN A 191 -33.89 -14.25 12.80
CA ASN A 191 -35.32 -14.25 13.09
C ASN A 191 -36.16 -13.85 11.83
N VAL A 192 -35.69 -12.86 11.07
CA VAL A 192 -36.33 -12.45 9.83
C VAL A 192 -36.26 -13.58 8.78
N TRP A 193 -35.10 -14.24 8.67
CA TRP A 193 -34.97 -15.38 7.75
C TRP A 193 -35.90 -16.53 8.11
N GLU A 194 -35.99 -16.91 9.37
CA GLU A 194 -36.91 -17.97 9.82
C GLU A 194 -38.36 -17.67 9.44
N GLY A 195 -38.75 -16.39 9.53
CA GLY A 195 -40.09 -15.96 9.07
C GLY A 195 -40.28 -16.12 7.55
N ILE A 196 -39.26 -15.84 6.74
CA ILE A 196 -39.27 -16.03 5.28
C ILE A 196 -39.31 -17.52 4.93
N GLU A 197 -38.44 -18.32 5.57
CA GLU A 197 -38.36 -19.77 5.34
C GLU A 197 -39.69 -20.47 5.64
N ASN A 198 -40.34 -20.10 6.77
CA ASN A 198 -41.63 -20.64 7.13
C ASN A 198 -42.74 -20.33 6.09
N LYS A 199 -42.73 -19.14 5.50
CA LYS A 199 -43.61 -18.76 4.40
C LYS A 199 -43.35 -19.60 3.14
N MET A 200 -42.08 -19.72 2.74
CA MET A 200 -41.72 -20.53 1.56
C MET A 200 -42.07 -22.02 1.72
N ARG A 201 -41.94 -22.56 2.93
CA ARG A 201 -42.37 -23.94 3.25
C ARG A 201 -43.87 -24.10 3.18
N ALA A 202 -44.65 -23.09 3.60
CA ALA A 202 -46.12 -23.08 3.48
C ALA A 202 -46.57 -22.96 2.02
N GLU A 203 -45.78 -22.37 1.14
CA GLU A 203 -45.97 -22.24 -0.31
C GLU A 203 -45.43 -23.45 -1.09
N GLU A 204 -45.03 -24.54 -0.41
CA GLU A 204 -44.50 -25.79 -1.00
C GLU A 204 -43.23 -25.57 -1.88
N SER A 205 -42.42 -24.54 -1.60
CA SER A 205 -41.16 -24.29 -2.29
C SER A 205 -40.17 -25.44 -2.13
N THR A 206 -39.37 -25.69 -3.16
CA THR A 206 -38.37 -26.76 -3.13
C THR A 206 -37.21 -26.40 -2.20
N ASN A 207 -36.47 -27.40 -1.67
CA ASN A 207 -35.32 -27.17 -0.83
C ASN A 207 -34.19 -26.40 -1.54
N ASP A 208 -34.07 -26.56 -2.86
CA ASP A 208 -33.07 -25.85 -3.66
C ASP A 208 -33.42 -24.36 -3.78
N GLU A 209 -34.68 -24.02 -3.98
CA GLU A 209 -35.16 -22.64 -3.98
C GLU A 209 -34.96 -21.97 -2.62
N ILE A 210 -35.28 -22.66 -1.52
CA ILE A 210 -35.06 -22.16 -0.17
C ILE A 210 -33.55 -21.90 0.07
N SER A 211 -32.68 -22.81 -0.37
CA SER A 211 -31.22 -22.65 -0.20
C SER A 211 -30.68 -21.48 -1.02
N PHE A 212 -31.18 -21.29 -2.22
CA PHE A 212 -30.82 -20.16 -3.10
C PHE A 212 -31.27 -18.82 -2.50
N GLN A 213 -32.52 -18.74 -2.06
CA GLN A 213 -33.06 -17.55 -1.41
C GLN A 213 -32.34 -17.23 -0.10
N LYS A 214 -31.95 -18.24 0.66
CA LYS A 214 -31.13 -18.04 1.87
C LYS A 214 -29.81 -17.37 1.59
N LYS A 215 -29.09 -17.83 0.55
CA LYS A 215 -27.83 -17.18 0.13
C LYS A 215 -28.06 -15.72 -0.28
N ASN A 216 -29.09 -15.47 -1.09
CA ASN A 216 -29.43 -14.13 -1.52
C ASN A 216 -29.80 -13.22 -0.35
N TYR A 217 -30.62 -13.71 0.57
CA TYR A 217 -30.99 -12.97 1.77
C TYR A 217 -29.78 -12.54 2.60
N TYR A 218 -28.88 -13.46 2.91
CA TYR A 218 -27.69 -13.14 3.71
C TYR A 218 -26.68 -12.24 2.97
N LEU A 219 -26.62 -12.31 1.65
CA LEU A 219 -25.77 -11.43 0.84
C LEU A 219 -26.32 -10.00 0.73
N LEU A 220 -27.63 -9.81 0.73
CA LEU A 220 -28.26 -8.53 0.41
C LEU A 220 -29.10 -7.99 1.57
N ASP A 221 -30.22 -8.66 1.90
CA ASP A 221 -31.23 -8.10 2.81
C ASP A 221 -30.84 -8.18 4.29
N ALA A 222 -30.09 -9.19 4.69
CA ALA A 222 -29.59 -9.32 6.06
C ALA A 222 -28.70 -8.13 6.47
N GLN A 223 -28.00 -7.51 5.52
CA GLN A 223 -27.16 -6.34 5.76
C GLN A 223 -27.96 -5.09 6.18
N ARG A 224 -29.27 -5.07 5.95
CA ARG A 224 -30.17 -4.01 6.43
C ARG A 224 -30.53 -4.15 7.91
N SER A 225 -30.28 -5.32 8.51
CA SER A 225 -30.43 -5.56 9.94
C SER A 225 -29.06 -5.41 10.59
N PHE A 226 -28.80 -4.25 11.22
CA PHE A 226 -27.51 -3.93 11.78
C PHE A 226 -27.63 -3.43 13.23
N LEU A 227 -26.54 -3.57 13.96
CA LEU A 227 -26.38 -3.03 15.30
C LEU A 227 -26.11 -1.52 15.22
N LYS A 228 -26.87 -0.75 16.00
CA LYS A 228 -26.66 0.69 16.09
C LYS A 228 -25.29 0.99 16.71
N ASP A 229 -24.59 1.99 16.17
CA ASP A 229 -23.30 2.47 16.67
C ASP A 229 -22.19 1.38 16.71
N SER A 230 -22.26 0.40 15.79
CA SER A 230 -21.24 -0.65 15.62
C SER A 230 -20.85 -0.81 14.14
N TYR A 231 -19.54 -0.82 13.87
CA TYR A 231 -18.98 -0.78 12.49
C TYR A 231 -17.84 -1.77 12.34
N ASP A 232 -17.89 -2.55 11.25
CA ASP A 232 -16.84 -3.48 10.85
C ASP A 232 -15.87 -2.79 9.90
N PHE A 233 -14.66 -2.56 10.36
CA PHE A 233 -13.59 -1.95 9.58
C PHE A 233 -12.79 -2.99 8.81
N VAL A 234 -12.39 -2.62 7.60
CA VAL A 234 -11.42 -3.35 6.78
C VAL A 234 -10.36 -2.36 6.30
N ILE A 235 -9.12 -2.58 6.71
CA ILE A 235 -7.97 -1.75 6.37
C ILE A 235 -6.97 -2.65 5.64
N GLN A 236 -6.47 -2.18 4.51
CA GLN A 236 -5.38 -2.83 3.79
C GLN A 236 -4.24 -1.84 3.63
N THR A 237 -3.08 -2.18 4.20
CA THR A 237 -1.87 -1.34 4.12
C THR A 237 -1.19 -1.48 2.78
N VAL A 238 -0.28 -0.54 2.48
CA VAL A 238 0.60 -0.61 1.29
C VAL A 238 1.99 -1.16 1.63
N GLY A 239 2.22 -1.58 2.88
CA GLY A 239 3.47 -2.20 3.30
C GLY A 239 4.58 -1.21 3.67
N VAL A 240 4.23 -0.01 4.10
CA VAL A 240 5.14 1.03 4.64
C VAL A 240 4.85 1.29 6.11
#